data_afc81f22520748315e34e1574a3ccf85
#
_entry.id   afc81f22520748315e34e1574a3ccf85
#
_cell.length_a   1.000
_cell.length_b   1.000
_cell.length_c   1.000
_cell.angle_alpha   90.00
_cell.angle_beta   90.00
_cell.angle_gamma   90.00
#
_symmetry.space_group_name_H-M   'P 1'
#
loop_
_entity.id
_entity.type
_entity.pdbx_description
1 polymer ?
#
loop_
_entity_poly.entity_id
_entity_poly.type
_entity_poly.pdbx_seq_one_letter_code
_entity_poly.pdbx_strand_id
1 'polypeptide(L)'
;MDQASKSWARRVSRRGVLRAGAACAGAAALGPLRTILPPLALAAQASGKAKVKIFDVLKYGAAGDGATLDSAAFQKAIDEAAAYSGKAQVLVRGGKKYLVGTLQLKGGIDFHLADDAQLVISTKRDDYLGGLAGTALAETMASAAGGVIVATGAQGLRITGTGSIDGRAKEFMTGYDEVGGIWKPGPFRPKMFVLTKCKDVEVRDITFGAAPNWGLHLLGCDGVLVDNVTVKNLLDVPNCDGIDPDHSRNVEIRNCNIACGDDGIVVKSSRQRVDFGECANIHVHDCVIETQDAGLKIGTETTSDVHDVRFERCQIKTSSRGLCIQLRDEANVYNIDFRDITFVSRFYGDPWWGRGEAISFTAIPRTAATKVGSLHNVTVRNVTGRAENSVRICGSAQSRVHEVTMENVAVTLDRTTQFKGGLFDNRPTSVVAGIEAHDTPGFSVEHADNVTLTGCTVVWGNNVPQEFSYAVEAKDSTGLKIEGLTGKPARAALGEAVSIS
;
A
#
# COMPACT_ATOMS: atom_id res chain seq x y z
N MET A 1 -22.47 30.76 33.21
CA MET A 1 -21.90 32.07 32.87
C MET A 1 -20.85 31.77 31.83
N ASP A 2 -20.87 32.14 30.62
CA ASP A 2 -21.79 32.74 29.67
C ASP A 2 -21.05 32.64 28.33
N GLN A 3 -21.71 32.17 27.37
CA GLN A 3 -21.92 32.59 25.99
C GLN A 3 -20.78 33.30 25.23
N ALA A 4 -20.44 32.76 24.05
CA ALA A 4 -20.62 33.37 22.71
C ALA A 4 -19.92 32.48 21.64
N SER A 5 -20.49 31.63 20.85
CA SER A 5 -21.43 31.64 19.72
C SER A 5 -21.13 32.64 18.60
N LYS A 6 -21.20 32.05 17.41
CA LYS A 6 -21.56 32.59 16.08
C LYS A 6 -20.45 32.89 15.08
N SER A 7 -20.32 31.98 14.16
CA SER A 7 -20.71 32.08 12.72
C SER A 7 -19.85 32.94 11.84
N TRP A 8 -19.30 32.30 10.77
CA TRP A 8 -19.21 32.96 9.44
C TRP A 8 -19.27 31.89 8.34
N ALA A 9 -20.47 31.71 7.83
CA ALA A 9 -20.68 31.12 6.51
C ALA A 9 -20.65 32.29 5.51
N ARG A 10 -19.83 32.24 4.48
CA ARG A 10 -20.03 33.02 3.26
C ARG A 10 -19.85 32.15 2.02
N ARG A 11 -20.96 31.99 1.32
CA ARG A 11 -21.05 31.56 -0.07
C ARG A 11 -20.28 32.52 -0.97
N VAL A 12 -19.52 32.00 -1.91
CA VAL A 12 -19.16 32.74 -3.12
C VAL A 12 -19.60 31.93 -4.33
N SER A 13 -20.40 32.58 -5.14
CA SER A 13 -21.05 32.09 -6.35
C SER A 13 -20.10 32.05 -7.55
N ARG A 14 -20.39 31.15 -8.47
CA ARG A 14 -19.82 31.06 -9.82
C ARG A 14 -20.14 32.32 -10.64
N ARG A 15 -19.17 32.83 -11.41
CA ARG A 15 -19.26 33.26 -12.83
C ARG A 15 -18.13 34.19 -13.25
N GLY A 16 -17.52 33.80 -14.39
CA GLY A 16 -17.03 34.73 -15.44
C GLY A 16 -15.55 35.18 -15.26
N VAL A 17 -14.66 34.95 -16.19
CA VAL A 17 -14.54 35.66 -17.46
C VAL A 17 -13.35 35.09 -18.27
N LEU A 18 -13.56 34.98 -19.55
CA LEU A 18 -12.64 34.61 -20.64
C LEU A 18 -11.70 35.76 -21.06
N ARG A 19 -10.57 35.35 -21.74
CA ARG A 19 -9.74 36.05 -22.76
C ARG A 19 -8.51 36.78 -22.23
N ALA A 20 -7.39 36.60 -22.80
CA ALA A 20 -6.64 36.59 -24.05
C ALA A 20 -5.16 36.66 -23.65
N GLY A 21 -4.18 36.04 -24.17
CA GLY A 21 -3.68 35.97 -25.52
C GLY A 21 -2.23 36.45 -25.54
N ALA A 22 -1.34 35.70 -26.09
CA ALA A 22 -0.21 36.05 -26.93
C ALA A 22 1.10 35.26 -26.67
N ALA A 23 1.61 34.78 -27.74
CA ALA A 23 2.74 33.91 -27.95
C ALA A 23 4.12 34.56 -27.65
N CYS A 24 5.09 33.72 -27.24
CA CYS A 24 6.48 33.90 -27.63
C CYS A 24 7.11 32.50 -27.81
N ALA A 25 7.64 32.28 -29.00
CA ALA A 25 8.35 31.08 -29.41
C ALA A 25 9.78 31.06 -28.86
N GLY A 26 10.19 29.95 -28.31
CA GLY A 26 11.56 29.63 -27.99
C GLY A 26 11.80 28.14 -28.23
N ALA A 27 12.54 27.79 -29.29
CA ALA A 27 12.89 26.44 -29.61
C ALA A 27 13.94 25.89 -28.68
N ALA A 28 13.65 24.79 -27.99
CA ALA A 28 14.66 23.95 -27.36
C ALA A 28 14.38 22.49 -27.71
N ALA A 29 15.45 21.78 -28.04
CA ALA A 29 15.49 20.45 -28.65
C ALA A 29 14.77 19.37 -27.80
N LEU A 30 13.88 18.65 -28.47
CA LEU A 30 13.12 17.53 -27.93
C LEU A 30 13.88 16.23 -28.13
N GLY A 31 14.29 15.60 -27.00
CA GLY A 31 14.54 14.16 -26.96
C GLY A 31 13.21 13.39 -27.03
N PRO A 32 13.19 12.09 -27.35
CA PRO A 32 11.95 11.39 -27.67
C PRO A 32 11.06 11.22 -26.44
N LEU A 33 9.99 12.01 -26.39
CA LEU A 33 8.85 11.77 -25.49
C LEU A 33 8.20 10.45 -25.91
N ARG A 34 8.38 9.42 -25.09
CA ARG A 34 7.47 8.28 -25.13
C ARG A 34 6.10 8.76 -24.61
N THR A 35 5.13 8.70 -25.49
CA THR A 35 3.72 8.97 -25.21
C THR A 35 3.24 8.08 -24.07
N ILE A 36 3.03 8.70 -22.90
CA ILE A 36 2.23 8.11 -21.83
C ILE A 36 0.80 8.09 -22.35
N LEU A 37 0.24 6.90 -22.50
CA LEU A 37 -1.16 6.72 -22.88
C LEU A 37 -2.04 7.51 -21.91
N PRO A 38 -3.11 8.16 -22.40
CA PRO A 38 -4.05 8.85 -21.53
C PRO A 38 -4.74 7.84 -20.58
N PRO A 39 -5.25 8.28 -19.41
CA PRO A 39 -5.99 7.40 -18.51
C PRO A 39 -7.08 6.68 -19.30
N LEU A 40 -7.24 5.39 -19.05
CA LEU A 40 -8.30 4.56 -19.62
C LEU A 40 -9.63 5.24 -19.30
N ALA A 41 -10.09 6.10 -20.19
CA ALA A 41 -11.47 6.52 -20.21
C ALA A 41 -12.27 5.26 -20.57
N LEU A 42 -12.83 4.58 -19.57
CA LEU A 42 -13.88 3.60 -19.80
C LEU A 42 -14.96 4.31 -20.63
N ALA A 43 -15.02 4.00 -21.90
CA ALA A 43 -16.02 4.57 -22.79
C ALA A 43 -17.40 4.24 -22.19
N ALA A 44 -18.06 5.26 -21.65
CA ALA A 44 -19.44 5.18 -21.29
C ALA A 44 -20.25 4.99 -22.58
N GLN A 45 -20.37 3.75 -23.03
CA GLN A 45 -21.34 3.40 -24.04
C GLN A 45 -22.73 3.64 -23.43
N ALA A 46 -23.46 4.59 -23.97
CA ALA A 46 -24.87 4.78 -23.70
C ALA A 46 -25.64 3.54 -24.21
N SER A 47 -25.66 2.50 -23.37
CA SER A 47 -26.53 1.34 -23.57
C SER A 47 -27.83 1.61 -22.83
N GLY A 48 -28.96 1.45 -23.50
CA GLY A 48 -30.26 1.43 -22.88
C GLY A 48 -30.22 0.61 -21.59
N LYS A 49 -30.85 1.07 -20.50
CA LYS A 49 -30.78 0.46 -19.16
C LYS A 49 -31.16 -1.02 -19.22
N ALA A 50 -30.19 -1.90 -19.49
CA ALA A 50 -30.40 -3.33 -19.37
C ALA A 50 -30.79 -3.62 -17.91
N LYS A 51 -31.95 -4.25 -17.71
CA LYS A 51 -32.48 -4.55 -16.37
C LYS A 51 -31.56 -5.49 -15.66
N VAL A 52 -31.02 -5.08 -14.50
CA VAL A 52 -30.16 -5.92 -13.64
C VAL A 52 -31.04 -6.94 -12.94
N LYS A 53 -30.72 -8.23 -13.05
CA LYS A 53 -31.37 -9.29 -12.28
C LYS A 53 -30.72 -9.40 -10.90
N ILE A 54 -31.55 -9.35 -9.85
CA ILE A 54 -31.11 -9.41 -8.46
C ILE A 54 -31.22 -10.84 -7.94
N PHE A 55 -30.11 -11.32 -7.40
CA PHE A 55 -29.97 -12.61 -6.72
C PHE A 55 -29.77 -12.32 -5.22
N ASP A 56 -30.88 -12.21 -4.50
CA ASP A 56 -30.92 -11.83 -3.10
C ASP A 56 -30.59 -13.04 -2.22
N VAL A 57 -29.48 -12.98 -1.44
CA VAL A 57 -29.00 -14.09 -0.62
C VAL A 57 -30.03 -14.65 0.35
N LEU A 58 -30.97 -13.82 0.83
CA LEU A 58 -32.06 -14.27 1.69
C LEU A 58 -33.01 -15.23 0.97
N LYS A 59 -33.21 -15.10 -0.35
CA LYS A 59 -34.02 -16.01 -1.15
C LYS A 59 -33.35 -17.37 -1.37
N TYR A 60 -32.06 -17.46 -1.08
CA TYR A 60 -31.27 -18.69 -1.15
C TYR A 60 -31.09 -19.36 0.22
N GLY A 61 -31.72 -18.78 1.24
CA GLY A 61 -31.74 -19.38 2.59
C GLY A 61 -30.72 -18.79 3.58
N ALA A 62 -30.11 -17.66 3.26
CA ALA A 62 -29.27 -16.96 4.24
C ALA A 62 -30.13 -16.49 5.41
N ALA A 63 -29.69 -16.73 6.64
CA ALA A 63 -30.40 -16.34 7.86
C ALA A 63 -30.16 -14.86 8.19
N GLY A 64 -28.92 -14.40 8.04
CA GLY A 64 -28.53 -13.02 8.36
C GLY A 64 -28.71 -12.67 9.82
N ASP A 65 -28.52 -13.62 10.73
CA ASP A 65 -28.66 -13.52 12.20
C ASP A 65 -27.31 -13.36 12.93
N GLY A 66 -26.20 -13.42 12.18
CA GLY A 66 -24.84 -13.33 12.70
C GLY A 66 -24.31 -14.59 13.41
N ALA A 67 -25.08 -15.67 13.43
CA ALA A 67 -24.75 -16.91 14.13
C ALA A 67 -24.81 -18.14 13.22
N THR A 68 -25.79 -18.19 12.34
CA THR A 68 -25.93 -19.26 11.34
C THR A 68 -24.91 -19.07 10.21
N LEU A 69 -24.18 -20.13 9.84
CA LEU A 69 -23.23 -20.07 8.73
C LEU A 69 -23.98 -19.94 7.40
N ASP A 70 -23.89 -18.79 6.76
CA ASP A 70 -24.63 -18.43 5.56
C ASP A 70 -23.89 -18.74 4.25
N SER A 71 -22.62 -19.21 4.30
CA SER A 71 -21.77 -19.40 3.11
C SER A 71 -22.43 -20.23 2.01
N ALA A 72 -23.15 -21.28 2.34
CA ALA A 72 -23.81 -22.14 1.36
C ALA A 72 -24.94 -21.41 0.60
N ALA A 73 -25.70 -20.55 1.30
CA ALA A 73 -26.76 -19.73 0.69
C ALA A 73 -26.17 -18.66 -0.23
N PHE A 74 -25.09 -17.99 0.21
CA PHE A 74 -24.35 -17.05 -0.61
C PHE A 74 -23.78 -17.71 -1.87
N GLN A 75 -23.16 -18.89 -1.72
CA GLN A 75 -22.55 -19.57 -2.88
C GLN A 75 -23.60 -19.96 -3.92
N LYS A 76 -24.78 -20.43 -3.51
CA LYS A 76 -25.88 -20.70 -4.44
C LYS A 76 -26.31 -19.44 -5.20
N ALA A 77 -26.45 -18.31 -4.52
CA ALA A 77 -26.78 -17.02 -5.15
C ALA A 77 -25.71 -16.58 -6.16
N ILE A 78 -24.43 -16.71 -5.78
CA ILE A 78 -23.28 -16.40 -6.64
C ILE A 78 -23.26 -17.28 -7.88
N ASP A 79 -23.46 -18.60 -7.72
CA ASP A 79 -23.41 -19.57 -8.80
C ASP A 79 -24.53 -19.32 -9.82
N GLU A 80 -25.73 -19.06 -9.34
CA GLU A 80 -26.87 -18.79 -10.20
C GLU A 80 -26.76 -17.41 -10.89
N ALA A 81 -26.23 -16.41 -10.19
CA ALA A 81 -25.96 -15.10 -10.77
C ALA A 81 -24.92 -15.18 -11.89
N ALA A 82 -23.84 -15.93 -11.69
CA ALA A 82 -22.79 -16.11 -12.68
C ALA A 82 -23.25 -16.93 -13.91
N ALA A 83 -24.23 -17.81 -13.75
CA ALA A 83 -24.82 -18.58 -14.85
C ALA A 83 -25.84 -17.76 -15.68
N TYR A 84 -26.24 -16.56 -15.19
CA TYR A 84 -27.19 -15.71 -15.90
C TYR A 84 -26.51 -14.95 -17.03
N SER A 85 -27.08 -14.98 -18.22
CA SER A 85 -26.49 -14.38 -19.43
C SER A 85 -26.60 -12.85 -19.52
N GLY A 86 -27.31 -12.20 -18.58
CA GLY A 86 -27.49 -10.75 -18.52
C GLY A 86 -26.71 -10.12 -17.36
N LYS A 87 -27.00 -8.84 -17.08
CA LYS A 87 -26.42 -8.15 -15.91
C LYS A 87 -26.99 -8.76 -14.63
N ALA A 88 -26.12 -9.27 -13.77
CA ALA A 88 -26.46 -9.94 -12.52
C ALA A 88 -25.88 -9.20 -11.32
N GLN A 89 -26.67 -9.07 -10.26
CA GLN A 89 -26.23 -8.56 -8.98
C GLN A 89 -26.59 -9.55 -7.87
N VAL A 90 -25.60 -10.01 -7.12
CA VAL A 90 -25.80 -10.75 -5.87
C VAL A 90 -25.98 -9.72 -4.76
N LEU A 91 -27.20 -9.65 -4.22
CA LEU A 91 -27.56 -8.64 -3.23
C LEU A 91 -27.41 -9.21 -1.81
N VAL A 92 -26.50 -8.64 -1.05
CA VAL A 92 -26.39 -8.83 0.40
C VAL A 92 -27.20 -7.71 1.07
N ARG A 93 -28.37 -8.07 1.63
CA ARG A 93 -29.31 -7.08 2.19
C ARG A 93 -28.77 -6.39 3.44
N GLY A 94 -29.04 -5.10 3.54
CA GLY A 94 -28.77 -4.28 4.70
C GLY A 94 -29.58 -4.64 5.96
N GLY A 95 -29.15 -4.10 7.09
CA GLY A 95 -29.77 -4.33 8.41
C GLY A 95 -29.59 -5.74 8.95
N LYS A 96 -28.63 -6.51 8.44
CA LYS A 96 -28.39 -7.90 8.82
C LYS A 96 -26.91 -8.20 8.97
N LYS A 97 -26.60 -9.22 9.76
CA LYS A 97 -25.25 -9.77 9.94
C LYS A 97 -25.21 -11.20 9.38
N TYR A 98 -24.27 -11.47 8.52
CA TYR A 98 -24.13 -12.76 7.89
C TYR A 98 -22.80 -13.40 8.31
N LEU A 99 -22.85 -14.55 9.01
CA LEU A 99 -21.65 -15.32 9.32
C LEU A 99 -21.22 -16.10 8.09
N VAL A 100 -19.98 -15.87 7.64
CA VAL A 100 -19.45 -16.50 6.44
C VAL A 100 -18.05 -17.05 6.66
N GLY A 101 -17.73 -18.16 5.99
CA GLY A 101 -16.37 -18.61 5.75
C GLY A 101 -15.91 -18.12 4.37
N THR A 102 -15.38 -19.04 3.53
CA THR A 102 -15.00 -18.69 2.16
C THR A 102 -16.23 -18.51 1.27
N LEU A 103 -16.24 -17.41 0.51
CA LEU A 103 -17.16 -17.14 -0.59
C LEU A 103 -16.35 -17.06 -1.90
N GLN A 104 -16.67 -17.93 -2.86
CA GLN A 104 -16.01 -17.96 -4.16
C GLN A 104 -16.78 -17.13 -5.18
N LEU A 105 -16.31 -15.91 -5.45
CA LEU A 105 -16.90 -15.03 -6.46
C LEU A 105 -16.52 -15.47 -7.88
N LYS A 106 -17.36 -15.10 -8.84
CA LYS A 106 -17.22 -15.45 -10.26
C LYS A 106 -17.29 -14.20 -11.13
N GLY A 107 -16.85 -14.31 -12.37
CA GLY A 107 -16.90 -13.22 -13.34
C GLY A 107 -18.33 -12.81 -13.74
N GLY A 108 -18.48 -11.59 -14.27
CA GLY A 108 -19.72 -11.10 -14.82
C GLY A 108 -20.79 -10.69 -13.80
N ILE A 109 -20.50 -10.74 -12.51
CA ILE A 109 -21.43 -10.38 -11.44
C ILE A 109 -21.03 -9.10 -10.72
N ASP A 110 -22.00 -8.46 -10.11
CA ASP A 110 -21.81 -7.42 -9.09
C ASP A 110 -22.19 -8.02 -7.71
N PHE A 111 -21.19 -8.29 -6.87
CA PHE A 111 -21.40 -8.69 -5.48
C PHE A 111 -21.60 -7.42 -4.65
N HIS A 112 -22.85 -7.14 -4.32
CA HIS A 112 -23.26 -5.87 -3.74
C HIS A 112 -23.65 -5.97 -2.26
N LEU A 113 -22.88 -5.33 -1.41
CA LEU A 113 -23.18 -5.18 0.01
C LEU A 113 -24.00 -3.90 0.19
N ALA A 114 -25.30 -4.07 0.38
CA ALA A 114 -26.20 -2.93 0.61
C ALA A 114 -25.82 -2.16 1.89
N ASP A 115 -26.33 -0.96 2.02
CA ASP A 115 -26.15 -0.15 3.21
C ASP A 115 -26.54 -0.94 4.48
N ASP A 116 -25.73 -0.81 5.56
CA ASP A 116 -25.88 -1.58 6.81
C ASP A 116 -25.83 -3.12 6.67
N ALA A 117 -25.43 -3.67 5.54
CA ALA A 117 -25.09 -5.09 5.43
C ALA A 117 -23.73 -5.35 6.11
N GLN A 118 -23.66 -6.37 6.96
CA GLN A 118 -22.43 -6.77 7.60
C GLN A 118 -22.12 -8.24 7.35
N LEU A 119 -21.00 -8.54 6.71
CA LEU A 119 -20.40 -9.87 6.76
C LEU A 119 -19.53 -9.97 7.99
N VAL A 120 -19.64 -11.07 8.73
CA VAL A 120 -18.78 -11.43 9.88
C VAL A 120 -18.11 -12.74 9.54
N ILE A 121 -16.79 -12.80 9.64
CA ILE A 121 -16.10 -14.02 9.25
C ILE A 121 -16.15 -15.10 10.34
N SER A 122 -16.23 -16.37 9.94
CA SER A 122 -16.16 -17.51 10.85
C SER A 122 -14.76 -17.64 11.44
N THR A 123 -14.65 -18.07 12.68
CA THR A 123 -13.37 -18.40 13.31
C THR A 123 -13.00 -19.88 13.17
N LYS A 124 -13.87 -20.69 12.57
CA LYS A 124 -13.65 -22.11 12.36
C LYS A 124 -12.89 -22.33 11.05
N ARG A 125 -11.72 -22.99 11.15
CA ARG A 125 -10.88 -23.28 9.99
C ARG A 125 -11.60 -24.08 8.89
N ASP A 126 -12.46 -25.00 9.28
CA ASP A 126 -13.17 -25.88 8.34
C ASP A 126 -14.16 -25.12 7.44
N ASP A 127 -14.62 -23.95 7.87
CA ASP A 127 -15.50 -23.09 7.07
C ASP A 127 -14.76 -22.44 5.86
N TYR A 128 -13.42 -22.49 5.86
CA TYR A 128 -12.59 -21.91 4.80
C TYR A 128 -12.04 -22.93 3.79
N LEU A 129 -11.92 -24.18 4.15
CA LEU A 129 -11.28 -25.21 3.32
C LEU A 129 -12.26 -26.13 2.59
N GLY A 130 -13.52 -26.17 3.03
CA GLY A 130 -14.52 -27.12 2.52
C GLY A 130 -14.90 -26.98 1.04
N GLY A 131 -14.62 -25.85 0.39
CA GLY A 131 -14.93 -25.61 -1.02
C GLY A 131 -13.72 -25.57 -1.96
N LEU A 132 -12.50 -25.64 -1.44
CA LEU A 132 -11.27 -25.44 -2.21
C LEU A 132 -10.46 -26.73 -2.42
N ALA A 133 -10.78 -27.81 -1.71
CA ALA A 133 -10.09 -29.10 -1.83
C ALA A 133 -10.14 -29.61 -3.29
N GLY A 134 -8.97 -29.84 -3.89
CA GLY A 134 -8.85 -30.33 -5.27
C GLY A 134 -8.93 -29.24 -6.34
N THR A 135 -8.95 -27.95 -5.99
CA THR A 135 -8.87 -26.85 -6.96
C THR A 135 -7.44 -26.34 -7.12
N ALA A 136 -7.12 -25.76 -8.30
CA ALA A 136 -5.85 -25.06 -8.52
C ALA A 136 -5.62 -23.92 -7.51
N LEU A 137 -6.69 -23.37 -6.95
CA LEU A 137 -6.64 -22.37 -5.90
C LEU A 137 -6.13 -22.96 -4.57
N ALA A 138 -6.51 -24.17 -4.20
CA ALA A 138 -6.00 -24.87 -3.02
C ALA A 138 -4.48 -25.11 -3.14
N GLU A 139 -3.98 -25.37 -4.34
CA GLU A 139 -2.53 -25.57 -4.58
C GLU A 139 -1.75 -24.25 -4.49
N THR A 140 -2.29 -23.15 -5.00
CA THR A 140 -1.69 -21.81 -4.88
C THR A 140 -1.78 -21.25 -3.45
N MET A 141 -2.80 -21.63 -2.71
CA MET A 141 -3.04 -21.17 -1.33
C MET A 141 -2.48 -22.13 -0.27
N ALA A 142 -1.77 -23.19 -0.64
CA ALA A 142 -1.27 -24.21 0.30
C ALA A 142 -0.33 -23.67 1.40
N SER A 143 0.20 -22.48 1.24
CA SER A 143 0.95 -21.74 2.27
C SER A 143 0.12 -20.68 3.00
N ALA A 144 -1.09 -20.38 2.50
CA ALA A 144 -1.94 -19.35 3.05
C ALA A 144 -3.18 -19.98 3.69
N ALA A 145 -3.59 -19.44 4.80
CA ALA A 145 -4.71 -19.91 5.61
C ALA A 145 -6.10 -19.74 4.94
N GLY A 146 -6.18 -19.68 3.61
CA GLY A 146 -7.41 -19.42 2.89
C GLY A 146 -7.77 -17.94 2.81
N GLY A 147 -8.85 -17.64 2.08
CA GLY A 147 -9.42 -16.30 1.95
C GLY A 147 -10.91 -16.30 2.26
N VAL A 148 -11.42 -15.16 2.70
CA VAL A 148 -12.87 -14.98 2.93
C VAL A 148 -13.58 -14.77 1.59
N ILE A 149 -13.21 -13.72 0.87
CA ILE A 149 -13.70 -13.41 -0.48
C ILE A 149 -12.62 -13.84 -1.46
N VAL A 150 -12.88 -14.86 -2.25
CA VAL A 150 -11.91 -15.38 -3.21
C VAL A 150 -12.47 -15.37 -4.62
N ALA A 151 -11.64 -15.09 -5.61
CA ALA A 151 -11.97 -15.26 -7.02
C ALA A 151 -10.73 -15.69 -7.79
N THR A 152 -10.90 -16.59 -8.76
CA THR A 152 -9.81 -17.04 -9.64
C THR A 152 -10.24 -16.97 -11.08
N GLY A 153 -9.46 -16.26 -11.92
CA GLY A 153 -9.73 -16.12 -13.35
C GLY A 153 -11.06 -15.40 -13.67
N ALA A 154 -11.65 -14.70 -12.70
CA ALA A 154 -12.89 -13.96 -12.90
C ALA A 154 -12.64 -12.75 -13.81
N GLN A 155 -13.54 -12.54 -14.77
CA GLN A 155 -13.52 -11.37 -15.65
C GLN A 155 -14.78 -10.53 -15.44
N GLY A 156 -14.63 -9.21 -15.34
CA GLY A 156 -15.75 -8.29 -15.14
C GLY A 156 -16.44 -8.45 -13.79
N LEU A 157 -15.68 -8.84 -12.75
CA LEU A 157 -16.18 -8.93 -11.38
C LEU A 157 -16.28 -7.55 -10.76
N ARG A 158 -17.41 -7.26 -10.12
CA ARG A 158 -17.58 -6.07 -9.30
C ARG A 158 -17.88 -6.46 -7.85
N ILE A 159 -17.27 -5.75 -6.90
CA ILE A 159 -17.54 -5.85 -5.46
C ILE A 159 -17.87 -4.43 -5.01
N THR A 160 -19.14 -4.18 -4.70
CA THR A 160 -19.66 -2.81 -4.54
C THR A 160 -20.56 -2.66 -3.31
N GLY A 161 -20.96 -1.43 -3.05
CA GLY A 161 -21.90 -1.08 -2.00
C GLY A 161 -21.24 -0.47 -0.78
N THR A 162 -22.04 -0.04 0.20
CA THR A 162 -21.59 0.68 1.40
C THR A 162 -21.60 -0.19 2.67
N GLY A 163 -21.87 -1.48 2.51
CA GLY A 163 -21.80 -2.45 3.60
C GLY A 163 -20.38 -2.74 4.08
N SER A 164 -20.26 -3.58 5.09
CA SER A 164 -18.99 -3.84 5.77
C SER A 164 -18.67 -5.33 5.94
N ILE A 165 -17.37 -5.62 6.11
CA ILE A 165 -16.86 -6.96 6.41
C ILE A 165 -15.97 -6.86 7.67
N ASP A 166 -16.35 -7.60 8.72
CA ASP A 166 -15.62 -7.69 9.98
C ASP A 166 -14.78 -8.98 10.02
N GLY A 167 -13.46 -8.79 10.00
CA GLY A 167 -12.48 -9.87 10.02
C GLY A 167 -12.17 -10.45 11.40
N ARG A 168 -12.73 -9.93 12.48
CA ARG A 168 -12.61 -10.47 13.85
C ARG A 168 -11.17 -10.80 14.26
N ALA A 169 -10.19 -10.01 13.85
CA ALA A 169 -8.75 -10.30 13.94
C ALA A 169 -8.32 -10.89 15.29
N LYS A 170 -8.77 -10.32 16.41
CA LYS A 170 -8.35 -10.74 17.74
C LYS A 170 -8.67 -12.21 18.06
N GLU A 171 -9.72 -12.76 17.45
CA GLU A 171 -10.13 -14.14 17.66
C GLU A 171 -9.23 -15.17 16.93
N PHE A 172 -8.34 -14.67 16.07
CA PHE A 172 -7.31 -15.45 15.36
C PHE A 172 -5.92 -15.31 15.99
N MET A 173 -5.80 -14.59 17.10
CA MET A 173 -4.54 -14.38 17.82
C MET A 173 -4.43 -15.32 19.02
N THR A 174 -3.20 -15.59 19.46
CA THR A 174 -2.92 -16.47 20.62
C THR A 174 -2.65 -15.69 21.89
N GLY A 175 -2.51 -14.37 21.83
CA GLY A 175 -2.25 -13.50 22.97
C GLY A 175 -1.76 -12.13 22.53
N TYR A 176 -1.49 -11.27 23.48
CA TYR A 176 -0.96 -9.93 23.29
C TYR A 176 0.39 -9.77 23.97
N ASP A 177 1.32 -9.12 23.31
CA ASP A 177 2.60 -8.73 23.88
C ASP A 177 2.50 -7.28 24.36
N GLU A 178 2.33 -7.11 25.67
CA GLU A 178 2.17 -5.78 26.30
C GLU A 178 3.42 -4.89 26.13
N VAL A 179 4.61 -5.50 26.07
CA VAL A 179 5.87 -4.76 25.92
C VAL A 179 6.05 -4.32 24.47
N GLY A 180 5.79 -5.22 23.53
CA GLY A 180 5.90 -4.95 22.10
C GLY A 180 4.71 -4.21 21.52
N GLY A 181 3.60 -4.13 22.22
CA GLY A 181 2.38 -3.50 21.72
C GLY A 181 1.82 -4.21 20.47
N ILE A 182 1.85 -5.56 20.46
CA ILE A 182 1.51 -6.33 19.27
C ILE A 182 0.81 -7.65 19.62
N TRP A 183 -0.20 -8.00 18.82
CA TRP A 183 -0.86 -9.30 18.92
C TRP A 183 0.04 -10.43 18.40
N LYS A 184 0.01 -11.57 19.08
CA LYS A 184 0.74 -12.78 18.66
C LYS A 184 -0.12 -13.59 17.70
N PRO A 185 0.35 -13.79 16.44
CA PRO A 185 -0.42 -14.51 15.43
C PRO A 185 -0.75 -15.93 15.81
N GLY A 186 -1.99 -16.34 15.59
CA GLY A 186 -2.40 -17.75 15.66
C GLY A 186 -1.97 -18.53 14.40
N PRO A 187 -2.08 -19.86 14.43
CA PRO A 187 -1.63 -20.73 13.34
C PRO A 187 -2.53 -20.68 12.09
N PHE A 188 -3.72 -20.10 12.23
CA PHE A 188 -4.69 -19.92 11.15
C PHE A 188 -5.21 -18.49 11.14
N ARG A 189 -5.00 -17.79 10.04
CA ARG A 189 -5.44 -16.40 9.82
C ARG A 189 -5.82 -16.21 8.35
N PRO A 190 -7.11 -16.18 7.99
CA PRO A 190 -7.50 -16.00 6.59
C PRO A 190 -7.20 -14.56 6.13
N LYS A 191 -6.87 -14.41 4.83
CA LYS A 191 -6.88 -13.11 4.16
C LYS A 191 -8.31 -12.66 3.92
N MET A 192 -8.57 -11.35 3.91
CA MET A 192 -9.94 -10.87 3.67
C MET A 192 -10.36 -11.09 2.22
N PHE A 193 -9.53 -10.69 1.27
CA PHE A 193 -9.75 -10.88 -0.16
C PHE A 193 -8.53 -11.54 -0.81
N VAL A 194 -8.77 -12.50 -1.70
CA VAL A 194 -7.73 -13.07 -2.57
C VAL A 194 -8.27 -13.17 -3.99
N LEU A 195 -7.89 -12.24 -4.83
CA LEU A 195 -8.27 -12.21 -6.23
C LEU A 195 -7.08 -12.68 -7.06
N THR A 196 -7.20 -13.82 -7.74
CA THR A 196 -6.10 -14.46 -8.46
C THR A 196 -6.38 -14.50 -9.96
N LYS A 197 -5.48 -13.97 -10.79
CA LYS A 197 -5.59 -13.96 -12.26
C LYS A 197 -6.93 -13.41 -12.77
N CYS A 198 -7.53 -12.48 -12.02
CA CYS A 198 -8.79 -11.82 -12.40
C CYS A 198 -8.51 -10.68 -13.39
N LYS A 199 -9.50 -10.38 -14.25
CA LYS A 199 -9.42 -9.29 -15.23
C LYS A 199 -10.63 -8.38 -15.13
N ASP A 200 -10.40 -7.08 -15.38
CA ASP A 200 -11.47 -6.05 -15.39
C ASP A 200 -12.28 -6.09 -14.08
N VAL A 201 -11.59 -5.95 -12.95
CA VAL A 201 -12.18 -6.01 -11.60
C VAL A 201 -12.42 -4.61 -11.06
N GLU A 202 -13.56 -4.41 -10.40
CA GLU A 202 -13.86 -3.17 -9.68
C GLU A 202 -14.22 -3.49 -8.21
N VAL A 203 -13.50 -2.88 -7.26
CA VAL A 203 -13.81 -2.91 -5.82
C VAL A 203 -14.10 -1.48 -5.38
N ARG A 204 -15.33 -1.21 -4.94
CA ARG A 204 -15.77 0.16 -4.71
C ARG A 204 -16.68 0.33 -3.49
N ASP A 205 -16.45 1.42 -2.77
CA ASP A 205 -17.31 1.98 -1.71
C ASP A 205 -17.41 1.10 -0.46
N ILE A 206 -16.91 -0.12 -0.46
CA ILE A 206 -17.01 -1.06 0.66
C ILE A 206 -16.11 -0.66 1.83
N THR A 207 -16.50 -1.10 3.01
CA THR A 207 -15.65 -1.07 4.21
C THR A 207 -15.28 -2.48 4.61
N PHE A 208 -14.02 -2.73 4.94
CA PHE A 208 -13.62 -3.94 5.64
C PHE A 208 -12.61 -3.60 6.75
N GLY A 209 -12.52 -4.48 7.74
CA GLY A 209 -11.60 -4.22 8.84
C GLY A 209 -11.43 -5.39 9.78
N ALA A 210 -10.62 -5.16 10.83
CA ALA A 210 -10.21 -6.19 11.77
C ALA A 210 -9.72 -7.46 11.04
N ALA A 211 -8.96 -7.28 9.95
CA ALA A 211 -8.40 -8.39 9.18
C ALA A 211 -7.40 -9.19 10.00
N PRO A 212 -7.51 -10.52 10.07
CA PRO A 212 -6.53 -11.34 10.78
C PRO A 212 -5.21 -11.52 10.02
N ASN A 213 -5.20 -11.23 8.73
CA ASN A 213 -4.08 -11.27 7.79
C ASN A 213 -4.33 -10.22 6.70
N TRP A 214 -3.60 -10.24 5.58
CA TRP A 214 -3.69 -9.28 4.49
C TRP A 214 -5.14 -8.92 4.12
N GLY A 215 -5.35 -7.65 3.82
CA GLY A 215 -6.65 -7.10 3.44
C GLY A 215 -7.05 -7.49 2.03
N LEU A 216 -6.75 -6.65 1.04
CA LEU A 216 -7.09 -6.88 -0.37
C LEU A 216 -5.85 -7.33 -1.15
N HIS A 217 -5.72 -8.64 -1.37
CA HIS A 217 -4.62 -9.24 -2.12
C HIS A 217 -5.03 -9.48 -3.59
N LEU A 218 -4.33 -8.79 -4.50
CA LEU A 218 -4.51 -8.88 -5.95
C LEU A 218 -3.34 -9.65 -6.55
N LEU A 219 -3.50 -10.95 -6.82
CA LEU A 219 -2.42 -11.82 -7.30
C LEU A 219 -2.53 -12.08 -8.80
N GLY A 220 -1.62 -11.52 -9.59
CA GLY A 220 -1.60 -11.71 -11.04
C GLY A 220 -2.84 -11.20 -11.77
N CYS A 221 -3.49 -10.16 -11.23
CA CYS A 221 -4.67 -9.55 -11.82
C CYS A 221 -4.28 -8.53 -12.91
N ASP A 222 -5.22 -8.23 -13.81
CA ASP A 222 -5.00 -7.29 -14.91
C ASP A 222 -6.25 -6.41 -15.13
N GLY A 223 -6.10 -5.09 -15.03
CA GLY A 223 -7.21 -4.14 -15.10
C GLY A 223 -8.05 -4.14 -13.83
N VAL A 224 -7.52 -3.58 -12.73
CA VAL A 224 -8.22 -3.49 -11.44
C VAL A 224 -8.42 -2.04 -11.05
N LEU A 225 -9.63 -1.69 -10.67
CA LEU A 225 -9.97 -0.42 -10.03
C LEU A 225 -10.38 -0.67 -8.57
N VAL A 226 -9.65 -0.03 -7.64
CA VAL A 226 -10.03 0.06 -6.23
C VAL A 226 -10.34 1.52 -5.92
N ASP A 227 -11.59 1.85 -5.66
CA ASP A 227 -12.05 3.23 -5.52
C ASP A 227 -12.92 3.42 -4.27
N ASN A 228 -12.58 4.41 -3.44
CA ASN A 228 -13.35 4.78 -2.24
C ASN A 228 -13.54 3.62 -1.25
N VAL A 229 -12.53 2.76 -1.12
CA VAL A 229 -12.53 1.65 -0.15
C VAL A 229 -12.01 2.14 1.20
N THR A 230 -12.69 1.73 2.27
CA THR A 230 -12.25 2.01 3.64
C THR A 230 -11.74 0.74 4.31
N VAL A 231 -10.47 0.75 4.72
CA VAL A 231 -9.84 -0.31 5.50
C VAL A 231 -9.73 0.13 6.96
N LYS A 232 -10.30 -0.67 7.88
CA LYS A 232 -10.30 -0.41 9.33
C LYS A 232 -9.68 -1.58 10.10
N ASN A 233 -8.44 -1.90 9.79
CA ASN A 233 -7.72 -2.93 10.52
C ASN A 233 -7.23 -2.39 11.87
N LEU A 234 -6.93 -3.31 12.79
CA LEU A 234 -6.33 -2.96 14.07
C LEU A 234 -4.85 -2.65 13.88
N LEU A 235 -4.38 -1.54 14.41
CA LEU A 235 -2.99 -1.10 14.22
C LEU A 235 -1.97 -2.01 14.92
N ASP A 236 -2.39 -2.75 15.93
CA ASP A 236 -1.56 -3.65 16.73
C ASP A 236 -1.61 -5.12 16.30
N VAL A 237 -2.25 -5.41 15.16
CA VAL A 237 -2.28 -6.75 14.54
C VAL A 237 -1.24 -6.82 13.41
N PRO A 238 -0.27 -7.76 13.46
CA PRO A 238 0.72 -7.90 12.41
C PRO A 238 0.15 -8.57 11.16
N ASN A 239 0.75 -8.28 10.01
CA ASN A 239 0.38 -8.80 8.69
C ASN A 239 -1.07 -8.50 8.27
N CYS A 240 -1.66 -7.44 8.78
CA CYS A 240 -2.98 -7.00 8.34
C CYS A 240 -2.85 -5.82 7.36
N ASP A 241 -2.05 -6.05 6.30
CA ASP A 241 -1.80 -5.09 5.22
C ASP A 241 -3.13 -4.53 4.66
N GLY A 242 -3.08 -3.35 4.08
CA GLY A 242 -4.28 -2.74 3.50
C GLY A 242 -4.60 -3.31 2.11
N ILE A 243 -3.81 -2.96 1.10
CA ILE A 243 -4.02 -3.37 -0.30
C ILE A 243 -2.68 -3.80 -0.91
N ASP A 244 -2.65 -4.99 -1.48
CA ASP A 244 -1.46 -5.67 -2.00
C ASP A 244 -1.58 -6.01 -3.49
N PRO A 245 -1.25 -5.13 -4.44
CA PRO A 245 -0.99 -5.52 -5.82
C PRO A 245 0.25 -6.43 -5.88
N ASP A 246 0.06 -7.70 -6.20
CA ASP A 246 1.08 -8.74 -6.26
C ASP A 246 1.11 -9.35 -7.65
N HIS A 247 2.22 -9.23 -8.40
CA HIS A 247 2.31 -9.64 -9.81
C HIS A 247 1.17 -9.09 -10.69
N SER A 248 0.57 -7.98 -10.33
CA SER A 248 -0.62 -7.43 -10.98
C SER A 248 -0.27 -6.30 -11.93
N ARG A 249 -1.10 -6.08 -12.94
CA ARG A 249 -0.89 -5.04 -13.96
C ARG A 249 -2.14 -4.19 -14.14
N ASN A 250 -1.92 -2.93 -14.57
CA ASN A 250 -3.00 -1.99 -14.86
C ASN A 250 -3.93 -1.83 -13.65
N VAL A 251 -3.36 -1.50 -12.49
CA VAL A 251 -4.11 -1.33 -11.23
C VAL A 251 -4.19 0.15 -10.88
N GLU A 252 -5.38 0.64 -10.65
CA GLU A 252 -5.65 1.98 -10.12
C GLU A 252 -6.26 1.85 -8.71
N ILE A 253 -5.63 2.49 -7.72
CA ILE A 253 -6.10 2.55 -6.32
C ILE A 253 -6.27 4.02 -5.96
N ARG A 254 -7.49 4.44 -5.62
CA ARG A 254 -7.75 5.85 -5.37
C ARG A 254 -8.83 6.11 -4.32
N ASN A 255 -8.79 7.32 -3.76
CA ASN A 255 -9.79 7.79 -2.79
C ASN A 255 -9.95 6.87 -1.57
N CYS A 256 -8.97 6.03 -1.28
CA CYS A 256 -9.06 5.04 -0.20
C CYS A 256 -8.63 5.63 1.14
N ASN A 257 -9.27 5.16 2.22
CA ASN A 257 -8.90 5.51 3.59
C ASN A 257 -8.49 4.22 4.30
N ILE A 258 -7.21 4.12 4.65
CA ILE A 258 -6.59 2.86 5.10
C ILE A 258 -5.99 3.06 6.50
N ALA A 259 -6.46 2.27 7.45
CA ALA A 259 -5.82 2.06 8.74
C ALA A 259 -5.48 0.58 8.89
N CYS A 260 -4.20 0.25 9.13
CA CYS A 260 -3.74 -1.15 9.25
C CYS A 260 -2.50 -1.25 10.14
N GLY A 261 -2.19 -2.45 10.63
CA GLY A 261 -1.04 -2.68 11.50
C GLY A 261 0.24 -2.96 10.72
N ASP A 262 0.12 -3.42 9.47
CA ASP A 262 1.24 -3.69 8.56
C ASP A 262 1.20 -2.73 7.38
N ASP A 263 1.79 -3.05 6.22
CA ASP A 263 1.91 -2.14 5.08
C ASP A 263 0.56 -1.53 4.62
N GLY A 264 0.53 -0.22 4.38
CA GLY A 264 -0.70 0.46 3.93
C GLY A 264 -1.12 0.07 2.52
N ILE A 265 -0.34 0.44 1.53
CA ILE A 265 -0.44 -0.05 0.14
C ILE A 265 0.93 -0.54 -0.28
N VAL A 266 1.02 -1.81 -0.64
CA VAL A 266 2.30 -2.43 -0.96
C VAL A 266 2.27 -3.20 -2.28
N VAL A 267 3.08 -2.73 -3.22
CA VAL A 267 3.30 -3.40 -4.52
C VAL A 267 4.40 -4.43 -4.35
N LYS A 268 4.12 -5.67 -4.73
CA LYS A 268 5.06 -6.78 -4.56
C LYS A 268 5.02 -7.78 -5.72
N SER A 269 6.01 -8.63 -5.77
CA SER A 269 6.03 -9.85 -6.59
C SER A 269 6.49 -10.99 -5.71
N SER A 270 5.53 -11.57 -4.99
CA SER A 270 5.80 -12.60 -3.98
C SER A 270 6.17 -13.94 -4.63
N ARG A 271 7.02 -14.71 -3.92
CA ARG A 271 7.44 -16.02 -4.45
C ARG A 271 6.27 -16.97 -4.54
N GLN A 272 5.98 -17.39 -5.76
CA GLN A 272 4.88 -18.28 -6.09
C GLN A 272 5.38 -19.60 -6.66
N ARG A 273 4.53 -20.64 -6.67
CA ARG A 273 4.83 -21.95 -7.30
C ARG A 273 4.74 -21.89 -8.82
N VAL A 274 3.99 -20.94 -9.35
CA VAL A 274 3.83 -20.69 -10.78
C VAL A 274 4.20 -19.26 -11.09
N ASP A 275 4.66 -19.02 -12.29
CA ASP A 275 4.97 -17.67 -12.75
C ASP A 275 3.69 -16.87 -12.99
N PHE A 276 3.60 -15.70 -12.36
CA PHE A 276 2.55 -14.72 -12.58
C PHE A 276 3.03 -13.52 -13.41
N GLY A 277 4.34 -13.46 -13.71
CA GLY A 277 4.95 -12.36 -14.45
C GLY A 277 5.26 -11.15 -13.59
N GLU A 278 5.53 -10.04 -14.24
CA GLU A 278 5.86 -8.75 -13.63
C GLU A 278 4.70 -8.10 -12.89
N CYS A 279 5.00 -7.15 -12.00
CA CYS A 279 4.02 -6.23 -11.41
C CYS A 279 4.25 -4.83 -11.99
N ALA A 280 3.29 -4.31 -12.78
CA ALA A 280 3.55 -3.12 -13.57
C ALA A 280 2.31 -2.25 -13.82
N ASN A 281 2.56 -0.97 -14.12
CA ASN A 281 1.52 0.02 -14.40
C ASN A 281 0.51 0.12 -13.25
N ILE A 282 1.05 0.47 -12.07
CA ILE A 282 0.27 0.65 -10.83
C ILE A 282 0.17 2.15 -10.54
N HIS A 283 -1.04 2.64 -10.36
CA HIS A 283 -1.30 4.03 -10.01
C HIS A 283 -2.09 4.14 -8.70
N VAL A 284 -1.47 4.70 -7.68
CA VAL A 284 -2.07 4.94 -6.36
C VAL A 284 -2.18 6.43 -6.15
N HIS A 285 -3.39 6.94 -5.85
CA HIS A 285 -3.54 8.36 -5.66
C HIS A 285 -4.73 8.75 -4.77
N ASP A 286 -4.66 9.96 -4.22
CA ASP A 286 -5.72 10.55 -3.41
C ASP A 286 -6.12 9.66 -2.21
N CYS A 287 -5.15 8.95 -1.62
CA CYS A 287 -5.36 8.03 -0.49
C CYS A 287 -4.88 8.64 0.83
N VAL A 288 -5.53 8.24 1.91
CA VAL A 288 -5.16 8.59 3.29
C VAL A 288 -4.81 7.31 4.03
N ILE A 289 -3.60 7.26 4.63
CA ILE A 289 -3.03 6.03 5.19
C ILE A 289 -2.58 6.27 6.63
N GLU A 290 -2.83 5.29 7.48
CA GLU A 290 -2.33 5.18 8.85
C GLU A 290 -1.88 3.74 9.10
N THR A 291 -0.60 3.54 9.47
CA THR A 291 -0.05 2.19 9.68
C THR A 291 1.08 2.18 10.71
N GLN A 292 1.42 1.00 11.21
CA GLN A 292 2.61 0.80 12.05
C GLN A 292 3.83 0.23 11.27
N ASP A 293 3.68 -0.10 9.99
CA ASP A 293 4.80 -0.43 9.09
C ASP A 293 4.93 0.64 7.98
N ALA A 294 5.02 0.32 6.73
CA ALA A 294 5.25 1.30 5.67
C ALA A 294 3.93 1.85 5.08
N GLY A 295 3.89 3.18 4.87
CA GLY A 295 2.70 3.82 4.28
C GLY A 295 2.49 3.43 2.83
N LEU A 296 3.46 3.73 1.96
CA LEU A 296 3.49 3.37 0.54
C LEU A 296 4.78 2.59 0.27
N LYS A 297 4.65 1.36 -0.23
CA LYS A 297 5.78 0.43 -0.28
C LYS A 297 5.87 -0.34 -1.59
N ILE A 298 7.11 -0.71 -1.95
CA ILE A 298 7.45 -1.75 -2.92
C ILE A 298 8.32 -2.79 -2.22
N GLY A 299 7.92 -4.06 -2.30
CA GLY A 299 8.62 -5.20 -1.66
C GLY A 299 8.03 -5.55 -0.28
N THR A 300 8.70 -6.36 0.55
CA THR A 300 10.03 -6.97 0.44
C THR A 300 10.12 -8.13 -0.55
N GLU A 301 9.01 -8.73 -0.94
CA GLU A 301 9.00 -9.79 -1.95
C GLU A 301 9.10 -9.15 -3.34
N THR A 302 10.21 -9.43 -4.02
CA THR A 302 10.58 -8.85 -5.31
C THR A 302 11.21 -9.92 -6.20
N THR A 303 10.42 -10.97 -6.54
CA THR A 303 10.91 -12.12 -7.32
C THR A 303 10.72 -11.98 -8.84
N SER A 304 9.91 -11.03 -9.27
CA SER A 304 9.72 -10.62 -10.67
C SER A 304 9.71 -9.10 -10.76
N ASP A 305 10.03 -8.55 -11.91
CA ASP A 305 10.20 -7.11 -12.08
C ASP A 305 8.99 -6.31 -11.61
N VAL A 306 9.26 -5.17 -10.98
CA VAL A 306 8.25 -4.21 -10.53
C VAL A 306 8.58 -2.85 -11.16
N HIS A 307 7.69 -2.34 -11.99
CA HIS A 307 7.99 -1.11 -12.72
C HIS A 307 6.74 -0.30 -13.11
N ASP A 308 6.98 0.94 -13.54
CA ASP A 308 5.92 1.87 -13.92
C ASP A 308 4.89 2.05 -12.80
N VAL A 309 5.39 2.31 -11.58
CA VAL A 309 4.56 2.53 -10.38
C VAL A 309 4.54 4.01 -10.03
N ARG A 310 3.36 4.55 -9.83
CA ARG A 310 3.17 5.94 -9.39
C ARG A 310 2.34 6.00 -8.12
N PHE A 311 2.86 6.76 -7.15
CA PHE A 311 2.15 7.17 -5.95
C PHE A 311 2.04 8.68 -5.94
N GLU A 312 0.83 9.23 -5.86
CA GLU A 312 0.66 10.68 -5.88
C GLU A 312 -0.50 11.19 -5.02
N ARG A 313 -0.40 12.42 -4.55
CA ARG A 313 -1.44 13.09 -3.74
C ARG A 313 -1.96 12.25 -2.58
N CYS A 314 -1.05 11.58 -1.90
CA CYS A 314 -1.39 10.75 -0.74
C CYS A 314 -0.97 11.45 0.57
N GLN A 315 -1.72 11.16 1.62
CA GLN A 315 -1.40 11.57 2.98
C GLN A 315 -1.13 10.35 3.85
N ILE A 316 0.07 10.22 4.38
CA ILE A 316 0.41 9.21 5.38
C ILE A 316 0.36 9.89 6.75
N LYS A 317 -0.73 9.66 7.49
CA LYS A 317 -0.96 10.27 8.81
C LYS A 317 0.10 9.86 9.82
N THR A 318 0.45 8.58 9.79
CA THR A 318 1.54 8.01 10.57
C THR A 318 1.95 6.66 10.01
N SER A 319 3.25 6.34 10.11
CA SER A 319 3.84 5.06 9.66
C SER A 319 5.18 4.85 10.35
N SER A 320 5.77 3.66 10.24
CA SER A 320 7.17 3.43 10.61
C SER A 320 8.13 3.84 9.49
N ARG A 321 7.69 3.73 8.22
CA ARG A 321 8.38 4.23 7.03
C ARG A 321 7.38 4.98 6.16
N GLY A 322 7.68 6.23 5.81
CA GLY A 322 6.77 7.02 4.97
C GLY A 322 6.68 6.42 3.57
N LEU A 323 7.75 6.53 2.80
CA LEU A 323 7.90 5.93 1.46
C LEU A 323 8.97 4.85 1.51
N CYS A 324 8.69 3.69 0.93
CA CYS A 324 9.57 2.55 1.11
C CYS A 324 9.75 1.76 -0.21
N ILE A 325 11.01 1.43 -0.54
CA ILE A 325 11.37 0.42 -1.52
C ILE A 325 12.37 -0.52 -0.87
N GLN A 326 12.02 -1.78 -0.79
CA GLN A 326 12.90 -2.82 -0.25
C GLN A 326 13.09 -3.92 -1.31
N LEU A 327 14.05 -3.72 -2.20
CA LEU A 327 14.48 -4.75 -3.13
C LEU A 327 15.33 -5.79 -2.38
N ARG A 328 14.85 -7.03 -2.31
CA ARG A 328 15.45 -8.12 -1.52
C ARG A 328 15.72 -9.39 -2.32
N ASP A 329 15.06 -9.55 -3.46
CA ASP A 329 15.10 -10.74 -4.30
C ASP A 329 15.61 -10.40 -5.73
N GLU A 330 15.41 -11.26 -6.69
CA GLU A 330 16.09 -11.26 -7.99
C GLU A 330 15.58 -10.20 -9.00
N ALA A 331 14.46 -9.57 -8.72
CA ALA A 331 13.79 -8.63 -9.64
C ALA A 331 14.52 -7.31 -9.83
N ASN A 332 14.21 -6.63 -10.91
CA ASN A 332 14.50 -5.20 -11.06
C ASN A 332 13.29 -4.37 -10.61
N VAL A 333 13.59 -3.25 -9.94
CA VAL A 333 12.58 -2.25 -9.55
C VAL A 333 12.96 -0.93 -10.21
N TYR A 334 12.10 -0.43 -11.10
CA TYR A 334 12.44 0.76 -11.89
C TYR A 334 11.23 1.55 -12.37
N ASN A 335 11.45 2.80 -12.81
CA ASN A 335 10.41 3.73 -13.23
C ASN A 335 9.38 3.98 -12.11
N ILE A 336 9.87 4.36 -10.95
CA ILE A 336 9.03 4.60 -9.77
C ILE A 336 8.91 6.10 -9.52
N ASP A 337 7.70 6.58 -9.29
CA ASP A 337 7.39 8.00 -9.13
C ASP A 337 6.55 8.25 -7.87
N PHE A 338 7.11 8.98 -6.91
CA PHE A 338 6.41 9.48 -5.73
C PHE A 338 6.26 11.00 -5.83
N ARG A 339 5.04 11.52 -5.77
CA ARG A 339 4.83 12.97 -5.88
C ARG A 339 3.68 13.51 -5.03
N ASP A 340 3.82 14.76 -4.59
CA ASP A 340 2.77 15.49 -3.88
C ASP A 340 2.26 14.73 -2.65
N ILE A 341 3.19 14.19 -1.83
CA ILE A 341 2.88 13.34 -0.68
C ILE A 341 3.27 14.04 0.61
N THR A 342 2.44 13.90 1.64
CA THR A 342 2.76 14.28 3.00
C THR A 342 2.81 13.08 3.92
N PHE A 343 3.76 13.05 4.87
CA PHE A 343 3.89 11.92 5.78
C PHE A 343 4.34 12.32 7.19
N VAL A 344 4.03 11.43 8.15
CA VAL A 344 4.65 11.39 9.46
C VAL A 344 5.19 9.98 9.69
N SER A 345 6.47 9.87 10.03
CA SER A 345 7.10 8.58 10.35
C SER A 345 7.65 8.59 11.77
N ARG A 346 7.39 7.51 12.50
CA ARG A 346 7.85 7.32 13.88
C ARG A 346 8.16 5.85 14.14
N PHE A 347 8.99 5.58 15.13
CA PHE A 347 9.24 4.21 15.56
C PHE A 347 8.16 3.72 16.53
N TYR A 348 7.67 2.50 16.32
CA TYR A 348 6.59 1.90 17.13
C TYR A 348 7.07 0.85 18.15
N GLY A 349 8.32 0.41 18.07
CA GLY A 349 8.90 -0.60 18.97
C GLY A 349 9.52 -1.77 18.21
N ASP A 350 10.31 -2.58 18.90
CA ASP A 350 11.16 -3.63 18.30
C ASP A 350 10.43 -4.71 17.49
N PRO A 351 9.21 -5.16 17.83
CA PRO A 351 8.48 -6.13 16.99
C PRO A 351 8.15 -5.60 15.61
N TRP A 352 7.94 -4.29 15.48
CA TRP A 352 7.61 -3.64 14.21
C TRP A 352 8.85 -3.41 13.35
N TRP A 353 8.67 -3.44 12.04
CA TRP A 353 9.74 -3.11 11.11
C TRP A 353 9.79 -1.62 10.84
N GLY A 354 11.00 -1.12 10.56
CA GLY A 354 11.27 0.31 10.44
C GLY A 354 11.71 0.94 11.75
N ARG A 355 12.34 2.09 11.63
CA ARG A 355 12.89 2.87 12.74
C ARG A 355 12.50 4.35 12.64
N GLY A 356 11.36 4.62 12.02
CA GLY A 356 10.87 5.98 11.78
C GLY A 356 11.51 6.66 10.57
N GLU A 357 11.97 5.88 9.56
CA GLU A 357 12.59 6.44 8.37
C GLU A 357 11.59 7.30 7.57
N ALA A 358 12.03 8.48 7.18
CA ALA A 358 11.25 9.38 6.32
C ALA A 358 10.95 8.71 4.97
N ILE A 359 12.02 8.26 4.31
CA ILE A 359 12.03 7.55 3.03
C ILE A 359 13.10 6.46 3.16
N SER A 360 12.83 5.25 2.69
CA SER A 360 13.78 4.14 2.75
C SER A 360 13.79 3.37 1.44
N PHE A 361 14.80 3.62 0.59
CA PHE A 361 15.01 2.91 -0.68
C PHE A 361 16.27 2.06 -0.58
N THR A 362 16.09 0.75 -0.56
CA THR A 362 17.21 -0.18 -0.29
C THR A 362 17.24 -1.35 -1.26
N ALA A 363 18.47 -1.71 -1.69
CA ALA A 363 18.77 -2.89 -2.51
C ALA A 363 19.77 -3.76 -1.77
N ILE A 364 19.31 -4.59 -0.84
CA ILE A 364 20.09 -5.41 0.05
C ILE A 364 19.64 -6.87 -0.06
N PRO A 365 20.52 -7.84 -0.39
CA PRO A 365 20.11 -9.24 -0.55
C PRO A 365 19.47 -9.82 0.71
N ARG A 366 18.47 -10.67 0.51
CA ARG A 366 17.85 -11.42 1.60
C ARG A 366 18.83 -12.41 2.25
N THR A 367 19.63 -13.08 1.43
CA THR A 367 20.67 -14.03 1.85
C THR A 367 21.91 -13.87 0.98
N ALA A 368 23.03 -14.44 1.39
CA ALA A 368 24.27 -14.46 0.60
C ALA A 368 24.12 -15.19 -0.76
N ALA A 369 23.15 -16.09 -0.88
CA ALA A 369 22.85 -16.79 -2.13
C ALA A 369 21.91 -16.01 -3.05
N THR A 370 21.24 -14.96 -2.55
CA THR A 370 20.31 -14.15 -3.33
C THR A 370 21.09 -13.25 -4.28
N LYS A 371 20.84 -13.39 -5.57
CA LYS A 371 21.31 -12.44 -6.59
C LYS A 371 20.27 -11.33 -6.70
N VAL A 372 20.40 -10.32 -5.84
CA VAL A 372 19.47 -9.19 -5.85
C VAL A 372 19.56 -8.43 -7.18
N GLY A 373 18.41 -8.03 -7.70
CA GLY A 373 18.35 -7.28 -8.95
C GLY A 373 18.77 -5.82 -8.81
N SER A 374 18.26 -4.96 -9.66
CA SER A 374 18.64 -3.55 -9.77
C SER A 374 17.50 -2.63 -9.32
N LEU A 375 17.81 -1.62 -8.53
CA LEU A 375 16.90 -0.52 -8.18
C LEU A 375 17.37 0.76 -8.87
N HIS A 376 16.58 1.26 -9.83
CA HIS A 376 16.97 2.44 -10.59
C HIS A 376 15.79 3.25 -11.13
N ASN A 377 16.09 4.49 -11.58
CA ASN A 377 15.10 5.41 -12.13
C ASN A 377 13.92 5.64 -11.18
N VAL A 378 14.24 6.14 -9.98
CA VAL A 378 13.27 6.51 -8.96
C VAL A 378 13.20 8.03 -8.83
N THR A 379 12.00 8.59 -8.88
CA THR A 379 11.77 10.02 -8.73
C THR A 379 10.89 10.31 -7.53
N VAL A 380 11.28 11.29 -6.73
CA VAL A 380 10.51 11.81 -5.59
C VAL A 380 10.37 13.32 -5.76
N ARG A 381 9.11 13.83 -5.83
CA ARG A 381 8.85 15.26 -6.05
C ARG A 381 7.81 15.83 -5.10
N ASN A 382 8.06 17.04 -4.60
CA ASN A 382 7.11 17.78 -3.76
C ASN A 382 6.64 16.95 -2.56
N VAL A 383 7.57 16.32 -1.85
CA VAL A 383 7.27 15.46 -0.70
C VAL A 383 7.70 16.16 0.58
N THR A 384 6.80 16.21 1.56
CA THR A 384 7.07 16.88 2.84
C THR A 384 6.66 15.98 3.99
N GLY A 385 7.53 15.87 5.00
CA GLY A 385 7.19 15.06 6.15
C GLY A 385 8.00 15.36 7.42
N ARG A 386 7.54 14.72 8.50
CA ARG A 386 8.25 14.64 9.78
C ARG A 386 8.63 13.19 10.03
N ALA A 387 9.82 12.98 10.56
CA ALA A 387 10.34 11.63 10.78
C ALA A 387 11.28 11.58 12.00
N GLU A 388 11.52 10.39 12.51
CA GLU A 388 12.51 10.15 13.55
C GLU A 388 13.85 9.68 12.97
N ASN A 389 13.89 9.36 11.68
CA ASN A 389 15.05 8.84 10.98
C ASN A 389 15.14 9.37 9.54
N SER A 390 16.26 9.14 8.90
CA SER A 390 16.73 9.70 7.65
C SER A 390 15.81 9.45 6.44
N VAL A 391 15.99 10.26 5.40
CA VAL A 391 15.80 9.84 4.02
C VAL A 391 16.99 8.95 3.64
N ARG A 392 16.77 7.67 3.42
CA ARG A 392 17.81 6.67 3.18
C ARG A 392 17.77 6.12 1.77
N ILE A 393 18.87 6.19 1.05
CA ILE A 393 19.14 5.54 -0.24
C ILE A 393 20.34 4.63 -0.02
N CYS A 394 20.13 3.32 -0.01
CA CYS A 394 21.20 2.38 0.36
C CYS A 394 21.17 1.13 -0.51
N GLY A 395 22.19 0.99 -1.33
CA GLY A 395 22.47 -0.25 -2.04
C GLY A 395 23.22 -1.26 -1.19
N SER A 396 23.90 -2.14 -1.86
CA SER A 396 24.84 -3.11 -1.29
C SER A 396 26.04 -3.28 -2.24
N ALA A 397 27.08 -3.95 -1.78
CA ALA A 397 28.23 -4.28 -2.62
C ALA A 397 27.85 -5.12 -3.87
N GLN A 398 26.71 -5.85 -3.82
CA GLN A 398 26.23 -6.66 -4.93
C GLN A 398 25.27 -5.89 -5.87
N SER A 399 24.50 -4.94 -5.33
CA SER A 399 23.52 -4.16 -6.10
C SER A 399 23.52 -2.73 -5.59
N ARG A 400 24.09 -1.84 -6.37
CA ARG A 400 24.04 -0.40 -6.10
C ARG A 400 22.70 0.17 -6.54
N VAL A 401 22.23 1.17 -5.84
CA VAL A 401 21.05 1.93 -6.26
C VAL A 401 21.47 2.96 -7.31
N HIS A 402 20.70 3.14 -8.37
CA HIS A 402 21.07 4.04 -9.47
C HIS A 402 19.96 5.04 -9.79
N GLU A 403 20.35 6.24 -10.25
CA GLU A 403 19.42 7.19 -10.88
C GLU A 403 18.23 7.55 -9.99
N VAL A 404 18.50 7.98 -8.76
CA VAL A 404 17.48 8.51 -7.86
C VAL A 404 17.46 10.03 -7.92
N THR A 405 16.32 10.60 -8.25
CA THR A 405 16.10 12.05 -8.29
C THR A 405 15.12 12.48 -7.21
N MET A 406 15.54 13.39 -6.35
CA MET A 406 14.70 14.02 -5.34
C MET A 406 14.60 15.52 -5.59
N GLU A 407 13.38 16.00 -5.85
CA GLU A 407 13.08 17.42 -6.14
C GLU A 407 12.09 17.97 -5.10
N ASN A 408 12.45 19.06 -4.43
CA ASN A 408 11.60 19.69 -3.42
C ASN A 408 11.15 18.71 -2.32
N VAL A 409 12.09 17.90 -1.81
CA VAL A 409 11.84 17.00 -0.68
C VAL A 409 12.23 17.72 0.62
N ALA A 410 11.25 17.92 1.50
CA ALA A 410 11.44 18.62 2.76
C ALA A 410 11.17 17.67 3.95
N VAL A 411 12.18 17.46 4.78
CA VAL A 411 12.05 16.61 5.97
C VAL A 411 12.37 17.38 7.25
N THR A 412 11.51 17.19 8.25
CA THR A 412 11.81 17.60 9.62
C THR A 412 12.14 16.36 10.43
N LEU A 413 13.38 16.28 10.90
CA LEU A 413 13.82 15.18 11.78
C LEU A 413 13.71 15.58 13.24
N ASP A 414 12.96 14.81 14.01
CA ASP A 414 12.63 15.10 15.40
C ASP A 414 12.36 13.79 16.15
N ARG A 415 13.13 13.52 17.20
CA ARG A 415 12.90 12.33 18.02
C ARG A 415 11.67 12.54 18.90
N THR A 416 10.56 11.92 18.54
CA THR A 416 9.26 12.08 19.21
C THR A 416 8.92 10.93 20.15
N THR A 417 9.60 9.78 20.02
CA THR A 417 9.40 8.61 20.85
C THR A 417 10.56 8.37 21.84
N GLN A 418 10.31 7.52 22.82
CA GLN A 418 11.31 7.14 23.84
C GLN A 418 12.27 6.04 23.38
N PHE A 419 12.07 5.46 22.21
CA PHE A 419 12.87 4.37 21.69
C PHE A 419 14.28 4.85 21.29
N LYS A 420 15.25 3.93 21.33
CA LYS A 420 16.62 4.23 20.93
C LYS A 420 16.69 4.60 19.45
N GLY A 421 17.33 5.74 19.14
CA GLY A 421 17.64 6.20 17.79
C GLY A 421 19.00 5.71 17.29
N GLY A 422 19.46 6.28 16.17
CA GLY A 422 20.77 5.95 15.59
C GLY A 422 20.83 4.52 15.06
N LEU A 423 19.74 4.02 14.50
CA LEU A 423 19.62 2.66 13.99
C LEU A 423 18.89 2.67 12.63
N PHE A 424 19.37 1.88 11.69
CA PHE A 424 18.63 1.52 10.48
C PHE A 424 18.09 0.10 10.56
N ASP A 425 16.95 -0.13 9.94
CA ASP A 425 16.32 -1.45 9.83
C ASP A 425 16.50 -2.01 8.41
N ASN A 426 17.37 -3.02 8.32
CA ASN A 426 17.68 -3.72 7.06
C ASN A 426 16.84 -4.99 6.87
N ARG A 427 16.01 -5.37 7.84
CA ARG A 427 15.22 -6.60 7.78
C ARG A 427 14.29 -6.66 6.57
N PRO A 428 14.08 -7.84 5.94
CA PRO A 428 14.72 -9.10 6.23
C PRO A 428 16.03 -9.26 5.43
N THR A 429 17.13 -9.48 6.11
CA THR A 429 18.42 -9.85 5.50
C THR A 429 19.26 -10.66 6.47
N SER A 430 20.13 -11.53 5.94
CA SER A 430 21.16 -12.22 6.70
C SER A 430 22.58 -11.85 6.22
N VAL A 431 22.71 -10.88 5.30
CA VAL A 431 23.99 -10.49 4.69
C VAL A 431 24.65 -9.36 5.48
N VAL A 432 23.86 -8.49 6.04
CA VAL A 432 24.29 -7.40 6.92
C VAL A 432 23.52 -7.46 8.24
N ALA A 433 23.90 -6.63 9.20
CA ALA A 433 23.13 -6.52 10.46
C ALA A 433 21.67 -6.15 10.15
N GLY A 434 20.71 -6.95 10.65
CA GLY A 434 19.28 -6.66 10.46
C GLY A 434 18.90 -5.31 11.08
N ILE A 435 19.46 -4.98 12.24
CA ILE A 435 19.41 -3.65 12.86
C ILE A 435 20.83 -3.13 12.93
N GLU A 436 21.10 -2.04 12.27
CA GLU A 436 22.42 -1.46 12.06
C GLU A 436 22.56 -0.14 12.81
N ALA A 437 23.64 -0.01 13.61
CA ALA A 437 23.96 1.25 14.26
C ALA A 437 24.51 2.26 13.24
N HIS A 438 23.92 3.43 13.18
CA HIS A 438 24.30 4.47 12.24
C HIS A 438 23.87 5.84 12.79
N ASP A 439 24.68 6.88 12.54
CA ASP A 439 24.24 8.25 12.76
C ASP A 439 23.04 8.56 11.86
N THR A 440 22.23 9.53 12.26
CA THR A 440 21.00 9.90 11.56
C THR A 440 21.20 11.23 10.82
N PRO A 441 21.74 11.22 9.59
CA PRO A 441 21.74 12.42 8.73
C PRO A 441 20.33 12.71 8.19
N GLY A 442 20.15 13.92 7.64
CA GLY A 442 18.93 14.25 6.92
C GLY A 442 18.69 13.31 5.72
N PHE A 443 19.68 13.26 4.85
CA PHE A 443 19.77 12.30 3.74
C PHE A 443 21.00 11.42 3.94
N SER A 444 20.79 10.11 3.91
CA SER A 444 21.84 9.07 3.90
C SER A 444 21.90 8.43 2.53
N VAL A 445 23.04 8.53 1.86
CA VAL A 445 23.27 7.96 0.51
C VAL A 445 24.46 7.03 0.59
N GLU A 446 24.23 5.73 0.36
CA GLU A 446 25.29 4.72 0.50
C GLU A 446 25.18 3.65 -0.59
N HIS A 447 26.30 3.24 -1.17
CA HIS A 447 26.34 2.30 -2.30
C HIS A 447 25.35 2.70 -3.40
N ALA A 448 25.40 3.97 -3.81
CA ALA A 448 24.46 4.54 -4.78
C ALA A 448 25.18 5.40 -5.82
N ASP A 449 24.67 5.40 -7.05
CA ASP A 449 25.26 6.13 -8.17
C ASP A 449 24.23 7.04 -8.84
N ASN A 450 24.67 8.22 -9.29
CA ASN A 450 23.84 9.21 -9.99
C ASN A 450 22.61 9.64 -9.16
N VAL A 451 22.79 9.95 -7.89
CA VAL A 451 21.75 10.52 -7.03
C VAL A 451 21.75 12.04 -7.21
N THR A 452 20.56 12.61 -7.43
CA THR A 452 20.37 14.06 -7.56
C THR A 452 19.40 14.57 -6.49
N LEU A 453 19.84 15.56 -5.71
CA LEU A 453 19.05 16.25 -4.69
C LEU A 453 18.89 17.71 -5.11
N THR A 454 17.70 18.14 -5.55
CA THR A 454 17.44 19.51 -6.00
C THR A 454 16.38 20.18 -5.12
N GLY A 455 16.69 21.34 -4.57
CA GLY A 455 15.76 22.11 -3.73
C GLY A 455 15.32 21.37 -2.45
N CYS A 456 16.12 20.41 -2.00
CA CYS A 456 15.81 19.62 -0.81
C CYS A 456 16.04 20.40 0.48
N THR A 457 15.26 20.09 1.53
CA THR A 457 15.33 20.80 2.81
C THR A 457 15.40 19.84 3.98
N VAL A 458 16.35 20.09 4.89
CA VAL A 458 16.46 19.39 6.17
C VAL A 458 16.25 20.38 7.31
N VAL A 459 15.29 20.08 8.16
CA VAL A 459 15.01 20.85 9.38
C VAL A 459 15.17 19.90 10.57
N TRP A 460 15.92 20.34 11.57
CA TRP A 460 16.00 19.64 12.86
C TRP A 460 14.88 20.16 13.76
N GLY A 461 14.11 19.24 14.35
CA GLY A 461 13.00 19.56 15.22
C GLY A 461 13.43 20.03 16.62
N ASN A 462 12.55 19.84 17.59
CA ASN A 462 12.80 20.30 18.95
C ASN A 462 13.70 19.35 19.76
N ASN A 463 13.66 18.05 19.44
CA ASN A 463 14.46 17.02 20.11
C ASN A 463 15.48 16.45 19.12
N VAL A 464 16.72 16.96 19.25
CA VAL A 464 17.85 16.65 18.36
C VAL A 464 18.89 15.85 19.16
N PRO A 465 18.77 14.52 19.22
CA PRO A 465 19.70 13.68 19.98
C PRO A 465 21.09 13.62 19.33
N GLN A 466 22.04 13.03 20.06
CA GLN A 466 23.46 13.05 19.65
C GLN A 466 23.73 12.33 18.34
N GLU A 467 22.94 11.33 17.99
CA GLU A 467 23.06 10.59 16.74
C GLU A 467 22.62 11.40 15.50
N PHE A 468 21.90 12.51 15.65
CA PHE A 468 21.59 13.37 14.51
C PHE A 468 22.87 14.06 14.02
N SER A 469 23.11 14.02 12.70
CA SER A 469 24.42 14.39 12.16
C SER A 469 24.36 15.45 11.04
N TYR A 470 24.72 15.11 9.83
CA TYR A 470 24.81 16.01 8.70
C TYR A 470 23.43 16.24 8.04
N ALA A 471 23.27 17.34 7.29
CA ALA A 471 22.09 17.45 6.43
C ALA A 471 22.12 16.40 5.30
N VAL A 472 23.31 16.12 4.76
CA VAL A 472 23.54 15.01 3.80
C VAL A 472 24.81 14.27 4.20
N GLU A 473 24.74 12.96 4.25
CA GLU A 473 25.90 12.09 4.37
C GLU A 473 25.92 11.10 3.20
N ALA A 474 27.03 11.03 2.49
CA ALA A 474 27.22 10.10 1.38
C ALA A 474 28.48 9.26 1.58
N LYS A 475 28.37 7.94 1.42
CA LYS A 475 29.44 6.98 1.52
C LYS A 475 29.44 6.06 0.30
N ASP A 476 30.62 5.74 -0.22
CA ASP A 476 30.77 4.87 -1.39
C ASP A 476 29.71 5.17 -2.47
N SER A 477 29.66 6.43 -2.92
CA SER A 477 28.66 6.92 -3.88
C SER A 477 29.34 7.71 -4.98
N THR A 478 28.88 7.53 -6.23
CA THR A 478 29.41 8.26 -7.39
C THR A 478 28.33 9.09 -8.07
N GLY A 479 28.71 10.20 -8.69
CA GLY A 479 27.77 11.05 -9.44
C GLY A 479 26.68 11.73 -8.58
N LEU A 480 26.91 11.89 -7.28
CA LEU A 480 25.98 12.65 -6.40
C LEU A 480 26.00 14.12 -6.80
N LYS A 481 24.80 14.66 -7.03
CA LYS A 481 24.57 16.10 -7.33
C LYS A 481 23.67 16.68 -6.26
N ILE A 482 24.07 17.84 -5.70
CA ILE A 482 23.31 18.55 -4.67
C ILE A 482 23.17 20.00 -5.12
N GLU A 483 21.94 20.43 -5.39
CA GLU A 483 21.62 21.77 -5.89
C GLU A 483 20.52 22.39 -5.02
N GLY A 484 20.78 23.60 -4.49
CA GLY A 484 19.79 24.34 -3.71
C GLY A 484 19.39 23.69 -2.38
N LEU A 485 20.27 22.89 -1.78
CA LEU A 485 20.05 22.30 -0.45
C LEU A 485 19.88 23.38 0.62
N THR A 486 18.81 23.27 1.41
CA THR A 486 18.59 24.07 2.61
C THR A 486 18.73 23.16 3.84
N GLY A 487 19.74 23.42 4.67
CA GLY A 487 20.00 22.62 5.88
C GLY A 487 21.34 22.97 6.50
N LYS A 488 21.47 22.66 7.77
CA LYS A 488 22.69 22.81 8.55
C LYS A 488 23.02 21.44 9.18
N PRO A 489 24.26 21.21 9.64
CA PRO A 489 24.50 20.03 10.48
C PRO A 489 23.68 20.13 11.77
N ALA A 490 23.25 19.00 12.30
CA ALA A 490 22.44 18.94 13.54
C ALA A 490 23.19 19.58 14.74
N ARG A 491 24.52 19.53 14.70
CA ARG A 491 25.40 20.09 15.73
C ARG A 491 26.49 20.94 15.06
N ALA A 492 26.69 22.14 15.57
CA ALA A 492 27.71 23.07 15.05
C ALA A 492 29.14 22.47 15.03
N ALA A 493 29.45 21.55 15.95
CA ALA A 493 30.74 20.87 16.01
C ALA A 493 31.07 19.99 14.79
N LEU A 494 30.08 19.63 13.98
CA LEU A 494 30.30 18.89 12.73
C LEU A 494 30.86 19.78 11.59
N GLY A 495 30.74 21.11 11.71
CA GLY A 495 31.27 22.08 10.76
C GLY A 495 30.42 22.18 9.49
N GLU A 496 30.51 21.19 8.62
CA GLU A 496 29.86 21.20 7.31
C GLU A 496 28.46 20.58 7.34
N ALA A 497 27.58 21.03 6.43
CA ALA A 497 26.24 20.45 6.26
C ALA A 497 26.26 19.12 5.48
N VAL A 498 27.28 18.91 4.64
CA VAL A 498 27.43 17.76 3.74
C VAL A 498 28.73 17.05 4.05
N SER A 499 28.67 15.72 4.22
CA SER A 499 29.82 14.84 4.38
C SER A 499 29.84 13.81 3.25
N ILE A 500 30.96 13.70 2.54
CA ILE A 500 31.15 12.73 1.43
C ILE A 500 32.46 11.97 1.69
N SER A 501 32.38 10.62 1.73
CA SER A 501 33.53 9.73 1.99
C SER A 501 33.55 8.51 1.07
#